data_7285eb0a828cfb45c06b6f854f662795
#
_entry.id   7285eb0a828cfb45c06b6f854f662795
#
_cell.length_a   1.000
_cell.length_b   1.000
_cell.length_c   1.000
_cell.angle_alpha   90.00
_cell.angle_beta   90.00
_cell.angle_gamma   90.00
#
_symmetry.space_group_name_H-M   'P 1'
#
loop_
_entity.id
_entity.type
_entity.pdbx_description
1 polymer ?
#
loop_
_entity_poly.entity_id
_entity_poly.type
_entity_poly.pdbx_seq_one_letter_code
_entity_poly.pdbx_strand_id
1 'polypeptide(L)'
;MELVFEPSSTIEDSLPSLHAALVANPPKSHADVIDTFAAIVKTLPWQARTPLLTAHPAIGQKKLSALSATEQRSTETVDPVVQEQLIILNGAYEMKFPGLRYVTWVNGRTKAQVAEEMKGMLEVRTVESIDPSIIVPHTPGSPEWVEELDRGAEATMNIAKDRTNKILANS
;
A
#
# COMPACT_ATOMS: atom_id res chain seq x y z
N MET A 1 11.40 -0.68 12.56
CA MET A 1 10.33 -0.94 11.57
C MET A 1 9.22 0.12 11.63
N GLU A 2 8.76 0.53 12.80
CA GLU A 2 7.69 1.54 12.99
C GLU A 2 7.98 2.93 12.39
N LEU A 3 9.23 3.26 12.11
CA LEU A 3 9.60 4.53 11.46
C LEU A 3 9.31 4.56 9.95
N VAL A 4 9.13 3.39 9.33
CA VAL A 4 9.01 3.29 7.87
C VAL A 4 7.79 2.49 7.41
N PHE A 5 7.18 1.70 8.29
CA PHE A 5 5.95 0.96 8.03
C PHE A 5 4.81 1.44 8.93
N GLU A 6 3.60 1.36 8.41
CA GLU A 6 2.40 1.48 9.26
C GLU A 6 2.31 0.25 10.18
N PRO A 7 2.01 0.41 11.49
CA PRO A 7 1.92 -0.72 12.41
C PRO A 7 0.89 -1.75 11.95
N SER A 8 1.28 -3.03 11.94
CA SER A 8 0.38 -4.14 11.56
C SER A 8 0.84 -5.45 12.17
N SER A 9 -0.09 -6.39 12.35
CA SER A 9 0.24 -7.74 12.84
C SER A 9 1.21 -8.47 11.91
N THR A 10 1.15 -8.25 10.60
CA THR A 10 2.13 -8.81 9.64
C THR A 10 3.56 -8.45 10.04
N ILE A 11 3.80 -7.20 10.45
CA ILE A 11 5.13 -6.74 10.86
C ILE A 11 5.49 -7.38 12.20
N GLU A 12 4.62 -7.26 13.19
CA GLU A 12 4.86 -7.75 14.56
C GLU A 12 5.17 -9.24 14.56
N ASP A 13 4.36 -10.06 13.89
CA ASP A 13 4.52 -11.50 13.80
C ASP A 13 5.77 -11.93 13.01
N SER A 14 6.26 -11.06 12.09
CA SER A 14 7.45 -11.33 11.29
C SER A 14 8.77 -10.93 11.96
N LEU A 15 8.75 -10.13 13.03
CA LEU A 15 9.97 -9.64 13.69
C LEU A 15 10.93 -10.75 14.14
N PRO A 16 10.50 -11.87 14.73
CA PRO A 16 11.41 -12.95 15.13
C PRO A 16 12.14 -13.56 13.93
N SER A 17 11.41 -13.81 12.83
CA SER A 17 11.97 -14.37 11.59
C SER A 17 12.93 -13.38 10.92
N LEU A 18 12.56 -12.10 10.90
CA LEU A 18 13.44 -11.04 10.37
C LEU A 18 14.74 -10.94 11.19
N HIS A 19 14.62 -10.93 12.52
CA HIS A 19 15.82 -10.89 13.38
C HIS A 19 16.75 -12.09 13.11
N ALA A 20 16.21 -13.31 13.06
CA ALA A 20 16.98 -14.50 12.77
C ALA A 20 17.68 -14.44 11.39
N ALA A 21 16.96 -13.97 10.36
CA ALA A 21 17.51 -13.82 9.02
C ALA A 21 18.64 -12.79 8.97
N LEU A 22 18.48 -11.64 9.64
CA LEU A 22 19.49 -10.58 9.69
C LEU A 22 20.74 -10.98 10.51
N VAL A 23 20.59 -11.81 11.53
CA VAL A 23 21.73 -12.38 12.27
C VAL A 23 22.50 -13.37 11.40
N ALA A 24 21.79 -14.23 10.66
CA ALA A 24 22.40 -15.21 9.77
C ALA A 24 23.10 -14.55 8.56
N ASN A 25 22.53 -13.47 8.04
CA ASN A 25 23.05 -12.73 6.90
C ASN A 25 22.99 -11.22 7.22
N PRO A 26 24.04 -10.64 7.82
CA PRO A 26 24.06 -9.24 8.19
C PRO A 26 23.83 -8.31 7.00
N PRO A 27 22.88 -7.36 7.11
CA PRO A 27 22.54 -6.45 6.03
C PRO A 27 23.69 -5.45 5.80
N LYS A 28 23.92 -5.08 4.55
CA LYS A 28 24.91 -4.06 4.17
C LYS A 28 24.28 -2.66 4.08
N SER A 29 22.97 -2.59 3.99
CA SER A 29 22.20 -1.36 3.87
C SER A 29 20.84 -1.48 4.55
N HIS A 30 20.18 -0.35 4.78
CA HIS A 30 18.79 -0.34 5.25
C HIS A 30 17.83 -0.95 4.21
N ALA A 31 18.16 -0.82 2.91
CA ALA A 31 17.37 -1.45 1.85
C ALA A 31 17.42 -2.98 1.97
N ASP A 32 18.56 -3.57 2.31
CA ASP A 32 18.69 -5.02 2.51
C ASP A 32 17.78 -5.54 3.65
N VAL A 33 17.58 -4.73 4.69
CA VAL A 33 16.62 -5.07 5.77
C VAL A 33 15.21 -5.15 5.23
N ILE A 34 14.81 -4.18 4.40
CA ILE A 34 13.47 -4.16 3.78
C ILE A 34 13.32 -5.30 2.78
N ASP A 35 14.34 -5.60 2.00
CA ASP A 35 14.32 -6.72 1.05
C ASP A 35 14.25 -8.08 1.76
N THR A 36 14.97 -8.24 2.88
CA THR A 36 14.84 -9.43 3.74
C THR A 36 13.43 -9.58 4.30
N PHE A 37 12.84 -8.49 4.78
CA PHE A 37 11.46 -8.48 5.25
C PHE A 37 10.48 -8.82 4.12
N ALA A 38 10.64 -8.25 2.92
CA ALA A 38 9.84 -8.56 1.75
C ALA A 38 9.88 -10.06 1.39
N ALA A 39 11.07 -10.67 1.44
CA ALA A 39 11.23 -12.10 1.20
C ALA A 39 10.47 -12.94 2.24
N ILE A 40 10.51 -12.56 3.52
CA ILE A 40 9.74 -13.24 4.58
C ILE A 40 8.24 -13.09 4.33
N VAL A 41 7.76 -11.88 4.07
CA VAL A 41 6.33 -11.62 3.81
C VAL A 41 5.81 -12.48 2.66
N LYS A 42 6.58 -12.66 1.59
CA LYS A 42 6.20 -13.53 0.45
C LYS A 42 5.99 -14.99 0.83
N THR A 43 6.61 -15.48 1.90
CA THR A 43 6.43 -16.87 2.37
C THR A 43 5.20 -17.05 3.26
N LEU A 44 4.60 -15.97 3.74
CA LEU A 44 3.43 -16.03 4.62
C LEU A 44 2.16 -16.38 3.83
N PRO A 45 1.19 -17.07 4.47
CA PRO A 45 -0.12 -17.24 3.88
C PRO A 45 -0.78 -15.86 3.67
N TRP A 46 -1.67 -15.76 2.66
CA TRP A 46 -2.28 -14.49 2.29
C TRP A 46 -3.01 -13.79 3.46
N GLN A 47 -3.62 -14.56 4.37
CA GLN A 47 -4.30 -14.03 5.56
C GLN A 47 -3.35 -13.24 6.47
N ALA A 48 -2.12 -13.71 6.62
CA ALA A 48 -1.10 -13.05 7.43
C ALA A 48 -0.47 -11.84 6.72
N ARG A 49 -0.59 -11.73 5.38
CA ARG A 49 -0.08 -10.62 4.58
C ARG A 49 -1.06 -9.46 4.46
N THR A 50 -2.36 -9.74 4.46
CA THR A 50 -3.44 -8.75 4.30
C THR A 50 -3.34 -7.54 5.26
N PRO A 51 -3.02 -7.72 6.56
CA PRO A 51 -2.88 -6.60 7.50
C PRO A 51 -1.81 -5.57 7.09
N LEU A 52 -0.82 -5.98 6.30
CA LEU A 52 0.19 -5.05 5.78
C LEU A 52 -0.42 -3.93 4.92
N LEU A 53 -1.43 -4.25 4.12
CA LEU A 53 -2.11 -3.29 3.25
C LEU A 53 -3.16 -2.50 4.02
N THR A 54 -3.96 -3.17 4.86
CA THR A 54 -5.07 -2.54 5.57
C THR A 54 -4.61 -1.57 6.67
N ALA A 55 -3.37 -1.65 7.12
CA ALA A 55 -2.76 -0.68 8.00
C ALA A 55 -2.55 0.71 7.35
N HIS A 56 -2.38 0.75 6.03
CA HIS A 56 -2.23 2.02 5.32
C HIS A 56 -3.56 2.78 5.27
N PRO A 57 -3.56 4.12 5.49
CA PRO A 57 -4.74 4.93 5.22
C PRO A 57 -5.04 4.93 3.72
N ALA A 58 -6.32 4.92 3.35
CA ALA A 58 -6.72 5.03 1.96
C ALA A 58 -6.20 6.35 1.36
N ILE A 59 -5.75 6.30 0.11
CA ILE A 59 -5.26 7.50 -0.57
C ILE A 59 -6.39 8.54 -0.68
N GLY A 60 -6.08 9.79 -0.36
CA GLY A 60 -7.09 10.84 -0.35
C GLY A 60 -7.91 10.95 0.94
N GLN A 61 -7.70 10.14 1.97
CA GLN A 61 -8.37 10.31 3.27
C GLN A 61 -7.93 11.61 3.96
N LYS A 62 -8.89 12.26 4.68
CA LYS A 62 -8.62 13.49 5.43
C LYS A 62 -7.78 13.26 6.69
N LYS A 63 -7.93 12.08 7.33
CA LYS A 63 -7.13 11.69 8.50
C LYS A 63 -6.04 10.72 8.04
N LEU A 64 -4.80 11.16 8.07
CA LEU A 64 -3.62 10.38 7.73
C LEU A 64 -2.83 10.05 8.98
N SER A 65 -2.12 8.93 8.99
CA SER A 65 -1.04 8.70 9.96
C SER A 65 0.04 9.78 9.79
N ALA A 66 0.87 9.99 10.81
CA ALA A 66 1.98 10.95 10.72
C ALA A 66 2.93 10.62 9.56
N LEU A 67 3.15 9.32 9.28
CA LEU A 67 3.97 8.84 8.18
C LEU A 67 3.34 9.16 6.82
N SER A 68 2.08 8.78 6.63
CA SER A 68 1.36 9.02 5.37
C SER A 68 1.05 10.49 5.11
N ALA A 69 0.90 11.31 6.18
CA ALA A 69 0.70 12.75 6.05
C ALA A 69 1.91 13.43 5.39
N THR A 70 3.13 13.02 5.74
CA THR A 70 4.37 13.56 5.16
C THR A 70 4.48 13.26 3.66
N GLU A 71 4.02 12.10 3.22
CA GLU A 71 4.08 11.69 1.82
C GLU A 71 2.96 12.31 0.97
N GLN A 72 1.78 12.43 1.54
CA GLN A 72 0.62 12.99 0.84
C GLN A 72 0.55 14.53 0.91
N ARG A 73 1.44 15.17 1.68
CA ARG A 73 1.63 16.63 1.70
C ARG A 73 2.44 17.16 0.52
N SER A 74 2.43 16.49 -0.61
CA SER A 74 2.93 17.17 -1.81
C SER A 74 2.19 18.52 -1.93
N THR A 75 2.91 19.55 -2.24
CA THR A 75 2.56 20.98 -2.28
C THR A 75 1.37 21.35 -3.19
N GLU A 76 0.63 20.40 -3.68
CA GLU A 76 -0.58 20.60 -4.46
C GLU A 76 -1.77 20.83 -3.52
N THR A 77 -2.39 21.98 -3.68
CA THR A 77 -3.80 22.18 -3.30
C THR A 77 -4.58 21.06 -3.98
N VAL A 78 -5.02 20.09 -3.19
CA VAL A 78 -5.75 18.93 -3.73
C VAL A 78 -7.04 19.43 -4.32
N ASP A 79 -7.21 19.26 -5.63
CA ASP A 79 -8.46 19.54 -6.30
C ASP A 79 -9.58 18.75 -5.58
N PRO A 80 -10.61 19.44 -5.04
CA PRO A 80 -11.73 18.79 -4.36
C PRO A 80 -12.39 17.71 -5.21
N VAL A 81 -12.42 17.87 -6.53
CA VAL A 81 -12.97 16.89 -7.47
C VAL A 81 -12.14 15.61 -7.45
N VAL A 82 -10.81 15.73 -7.52
CA VAL A 82 -9.91 14.56 -7.43
C VAL A 82 -10.03 13.86 -6.08
N GLN A 83 -10.21 14.64 -5.01
CA GLN A 83 -10.40 14.09 -3.68
C GLN A 83 -11.67 13.22 -3.60
N GLU A 84 -12.78 13.71 -4.15
CA GLU A 84 -14.05 12.99 -4.20
C GLU A 84 -13.96 11.74 -5.08
N GLN A 85 -13.30 11.86 -6.24
CA GLN A 85 -13.03 10.71 -7.11
C GLN A 85 -12.25 9.60 -6.38
N LEU A 86 -11.21 9.94 -5.63
CA LEU A 86 -10.44 8.97 -4.87
C LEU A 86 -11.28 8.26 -3.79
N ILE A 87 -12.23 8.95 -3.15
CA ILE A 87 -13.13 8.31 -2.17
C ILE A 87 -14.00 7.25 -2.86
N ILE A 88 -14.59 7.58 -4.02
CA ILE A 88 -15.42 6.66 -4.79
C ILE A 88 -14.60 5.47 -5.29
N LEU A 89 -13.40 5.73 -5.84
CA LEU A 89 -12.50 4.71 -6.37
C LEU A 89 -12.02 3.74 -5.27
N ASN A 90 -11.69 4.24 -4.07
CA ASN A 90 -11.34 3.37 -2.94
C ASN A 90 -12.50 2.44 -2.57
N GLY A 91 -13.74 2.96 -2.51
CA GLY A 91 -14.92 2.14 -2.25
C GLY A 91 -15.12 1.04 -3.30
N ALA A 92 -15.02 1.38 -4.58
CA ALA A 92 -15.13 0.42 -5.68
C ALA A 92 -14.00 -0.62 -5.66
N TYR A 93 -12.78 -0.19 -5.33
CA TYR A 93 -11.64 -1.09 -5.18
C TYR A 93 -11.86 -2.11 -4.05
N GLU A 94 -12.30 -1.65 -2.87
CA GLU A 94 -12.57 -2.53 -1.72
C GLU A 94 -13.74 -3.49 -1.98
N MET A 95 -14.66 -3.14 -2.89
CA MET A 95 -15.69 -4.06 -3.37
C MET A 95 -15.12 -5.09 -4.35
N LYS A 96 -14.24 -4.70 -5.28
CA LYS A 96 -13.60 -5.60 -6.25
C LYS A 96 -12.62 -6.56 -5.57
N PHE A 97 -11.88 -6.08 -4.55
CA PHE A 97 -10.89 -6.84 -3.78
C PHE A 97 -11.23 -6.85 -2.28
N PRO A 98 -12.23 -7.63 -1.85
CA PRO A 98 -12.70 -7.62 -0.46
C PRO A 98 -11.56 -7.91 0.53
N GLY A 99 -11.45 -7.04 1.55
CA GLY A 99 -10.43 -7.16 2.58
C GLY A 99 -9.05 -6.57 2.21
N LEU A 100 -8.84 -6.09 0.98
CA LEU A 100 -7.66 -5.34 0.61
C LEU A 100 -7.93 -3.83 0.67
N ARG A 101 -6.86 -3.07 0.87
CA ARG A 101 -6.82 -1.62 0.67
C ARG A 101 -5.89 -1.29 -0.48
N TYR A 102 -6.30 -0.34 -1.32
CA TYR A 102 -5.43 0.13 -2.38
C TYR A 102 -4.21 0.85 -1.80
N VAL A 103 -3.04 0.29 -2.05
CA VAL A 103 -1.75 0.87 -1.68
C VAL A 103 -0.93 1.04 -2.94
N THR A 104 -0.38 2.23 -3.15
CA THR A 104 0.56 2.51 -4.24
C THR A 104 1.69 3.41 -3.76
N TRP A 105 2.90 3.13 -4.23
CA TRP A 105 4.02 4.05 -4.03
C TRP A 105 3.88 5.24 -4.98
N VAL A 106 3.55 6.41 -4.44
CA VAL A 106 3.21 7.61 -5.23
C VAL A 106 4.37 8.04 -6.14
N ASN A 107 5.61 8.03 -5.66
CA ASN A 107 6.81 8.27 -6.45
C ASN A 107 6.71 9.52 -7.36
N GLY A 108 6.30 10.64 -6.78
CA GLY A 108 6.15 11.91 -7.51
C GLY A 108 4.89 12.04 -8.38
N ARG A 109 4.07 11.00 -8.52
CA ARG A 109 2.79 11.08 -9.20
C ARG A 109 1.80 11.95 -8.44
N THR A 110 0.99 12.70 -9.16
CA THR A 110 -0.11 13.47 -8.58
C THR A 110 -1.26 12.57 -8.15
N LYS A 111 -2.13 13.07 -7.27
CA LYS A 111 -3.36 12.35 -6.89
C LYS A 111 -4.28 12.09 -8.09
N ALA A 112 -4.30 13.00 -9.06
CA ALA A 112 -5.03 12.80 -10.31
C ALA A 112 -4.48 11.61 -11.12
N GLN A 113 -3.16 11.49 -11.22
CA GLN A 113 -2.53 10.35 -11.90
C GLN A 113 -2.81 9.02 -11.18
N VAL A 114 -2.84 9.04 -9.85
CA VAL A 114 -3.23 7.84 -9.07
C VAL A 114 -4.71 7.51 -9.27
N ALA A 115 -5.60 8.50 -9.36
CA ALA A 115 -7.00 8.27 -9.68
C ALA A 115 -7.18 7.63 -11.07
N GLU A 116 -6.41 8.05 -12.08
CA GLU A 116 -6.41 7.43 -13.41
C GLU A 116 -5.92 5.96 -13.36
N GLU A 117 -4.86 5.68 -12.58
CA GLU A 117 -4.38 4.30 -12.38
C GLU A 117 -5.48 3.41 -11.76
N MET A 118 -6.17 3.93 -10.73
CA MET A 118 -7.27 3.19 -10.10
C MET A 118 -8.44 2.95 -11.06
N LYS A 119 -8.78 3.93 -11.91
CA LYS A 119 -9.80 3.76 -12.96
C LYS A 119 -9.41 2.64 -13.94
N GLY A 120 -8.14 2.59 -14.35
CA GLY A 120 -7.63 1.53 -15.20
C GLY A 120 -7.76 0.15 -14.56
N MET A 121 -7.41 0.03 -13.28
CA MET A 121 -7.52 -1.22 -12.51
C MET A 121 -8.97 -1.67 -12.32
N LEU A 122 -9.89 -0.73 -12.18
CA LEU A 122 -11.33 -0.99 -12.07
C LEU A 122 -12.01 -1.16 -13.43
N GLU A 123 -11.28 -0.94 -14.52
CA GLU A 123 -11.78 -1.01 -15.90
C GLU A 123 -12.92 -0.01 -16.18
N VAL A 124 -12.89 1.14 -15.51
CA VAL A 124 -13.87 2.20 -15.66
C VAL A 124 -13.27 3.41 -16.37
N ARG A 125 -14.06 4.12 -17.17
CA ARG A 125 -13.60 5.34 -17.85
C ARG A 125 -13.74 6.58 -16.99
N THR A 126 -14.82 6.65 -16.22
CA THR A 126 -15.13 7.76 -15.30
C THR A 126 -15.69 7.22 -14.00
N VAL A 127 -15.60 8.00 -12.93
CA VAL A 127 -16.16 7.61 -11.62
C VAL A 127 -17.67 7.52 -11.63
N GLU A 128 -18.34 8.35 -12.46
CA GLU A 128 -19.78 8.35 -12.64
C GLU A 128 -20.28 7.05 -13.30
N SER A 129 -19.40 6.35 -14.00
CA SER A 129 -19.71 5.06 -14.63
C SER A 129 -19.60 3.87 -13.67
N ILE A 130 -19.18 4.11 -12.41
CA ILE A 130 -19.08 3.06 -11.40
C ILE A 130 -20.48 2.72 -10.91
N ASP A 131 -20.91 1.51 -11.22
CA ASP A 131 -22.14 0.92 -10.68
C ASP A 131 -21.75 -0.20 -9.71
N PRO A 132 -21.95 -0.01 -8.39
CA PRO A 132 -21.63 -1.03 -7.40
C PRO A 132 -22.31 -2.39 -7.65
N SER A 133 -23.46 -2.40 -8.33
CA SER A 133 -24.21 -3.63 -8.58
C SER A 133 -23.59 -4.55 -9.64
N ILE A 134 -22.70 -4.00 -10.47
CA ILE A 134 -22.01 -4.76 -11.53
C ILE A 134 -20.56 -5.10 -11.18
N ILE A 135 -20.02 -4.58 -10.07
CA ILE A 135 -18.68 -4.94 -9.62
C ILE A 135 -18.69 -6.41 -9.19
N VAL A 136 -17.94 -7.24 -9.91
CA VAL A 136 -17.76 -8.64 -9.55
C VAL A 136 -16.56 -8.74 -8.59
N PRO A 137 -16.79 -9.11 -7.31
CA PRO A 137 -15.70 -9.22 -6.36
C PRO A 137 -14.86 -10.47 -6.64
N HIS A 138 -13.53 -10.32 -6.56
CA HIS A 138 -12.63 -11.46 -6.50
C HIS A 138 -12.75 -12.16 -5.14
N THR A 139 -12.80 -13.48 -5.16
CA THR A 139 -12.81 -14.25 -3.91
C THR A 139 -11.49 -14.10 -3.18
N PRO A 140 -11.47 -13.73 -1.87
CA PRO A 140 -10.23 -13.70 -1.11
C PRO A 140 -9.44 -14.99 -1.22
N GLY A 141 -8.17 -14.90 -1.61
CA GLY A 141 -7.30 -16.04 -1.86
C GLY A 141 -7.37 -16.60 -3.28
N SER A 142 -8.23 -16.10 -4.18
CA SER A 142 -8.15 -16.43 -5.61
C SER A 142 -6.86 -15.93 -6.24
N PRO A 143 -6.40 -16.49 -7.37
CA PRO A 143 -5.17 -16.07 -8.04
C PRO A 143 -5.12 -14.54 -8.28
N GLU A 144 -6.17 -13.96 -8.84
CA GLU A 144 -6.26 -12.53 -9.16
C GLU A 144 -6.25 -11.65 -7.90
N TRP A 145 -6.92 -12.11 -6.84
CA TRP A 145 -6.93 -11.42 -5.56
C TRP A 145 -5.55 -11.47 -4.88
N VAL A 146 -4.84 -12.61 -4.96
CA VAL A 146 -3.48 -12.77 -4.43
C VAL A 146 -2.47 -11.95 -5.22
N GLU A 147 -2.61 -11.89 -6.55
CA GLU A 147 -1.78 -11.03 -7.40
C GLU A 147 -1.89 -9.56 -6.99
N GLU A 148 -3.11 -9.08 -6.71
CA GLU A 148 -3.33 -7.71 -6.23
C GLU A 148 -2.77 -7.50 -4.81
N LEU A 149 -2.89 -8.48 -3.92
CA LEU A 149 -2.23 -8.45 -2.61
C LEU A 149 -0.70 -8.34 -2.76
N ASP A 150 -0.11 -9.09 -3.68
CA ASP A 150 1.33 -9.07 -3.95
C ASP A 150 1.78 -7.72 -4.52
N ARG A 151 1.01 -7.13 -5.44
CA ARG A 151 1.25 -5.78 -5.97
C ARG A 151 1.22 -4.73 -4.85
N GLY A 152 0.22 -4.79 -3.97
CA GLY A 152 0.11 -3.86 -2.84
C GLY A 152 1.22 -4.04 -1.81
N ALA A 153 1.63 -5.28 -1.54
CA ALA A 153 2.76 -5.57 -0.66
C ALA A 153 4.09 -5.02 -1.23
N GLU A 154 4.32 -5.16 -2.53
CA GLU A 154 5.49 -4.56 -3.20
C GLU A 154 5.47 -3.04 -3.12
N ALA A 155 4.32 -2.41 -3.34
CA ALA A 155 4.16 -0.97 -3.18
C ALA A 155 4.50 -0.53 -1.75
N THR A 156 4.08 -1.28 -0.72
CA THR A 156 4.41 -1.03 0.68
C THR A 156 5.92 -1.09 0.93
N MET A 157 6.64 -2.05 0.34
CA MET A 157 8.10 -2.12 0.46
C MET A 157 8.79 -0.93 -0.21
N ASN A 158 8.30 -0.49 -1.36
CA ASN A 158 8.85 0.69 -2.05
C ASN A 158 8.60 1.98 -1.24
N ILE A 159 7.44 2.12 -0.60
CA ILE A 159 7.15 3.20 0.34
C ILE A 159 8.14 3.19 1.50
N ALA A 160 8.39 2.02 2.11
CA ALA A 160 9.33 1.89 3.23
C ALA A 160 10.76 2.27 2.83
N LYS A 161 11.22 1.87 1.64
CA LYS A 161 12.54 2.28 1.10
C LYS A 161 12.63 3.79 0.90
N ASP A 162 11.60 4.41 0.33
CA ASP A 162 11.54 5.85 0.11
C ASP A 162 11.55 6.63 1.45
N ARG A 163 10.77 6.19 2.44
CA ARG A 163 10.80 6.74 3.81
C ARG A 163 12.18 6.65 4.44
N THR A 164 12.83 5.48 4.31
CA THR A 164 14.18 5.26 4.81
C THR A 164 15.17 6.25 4.19
N ASN A 165 15.15 6.41 2.87
CA ASN A 165 16.04 7.33 2.17
C ASN A 165 15.81 8.79 2.62
N LYS A 166 14.57 9.20 2.82
CA LYS A 166 14.22 10.54 3.33
C LYS A 166 14.71 10.78 4.76
N ILE A 167 14.60 9.77 5.64
CA ILE A 167 15.12 9.85 7.00
C ILE A 167 16.64 10.03 7.00
N LEU A 168 17.35 9.22 6.21
CA LEU A 168 18.81 9.26 6.11
C LEU A 168 19.32 10.56 5.49
N ALA A 169 18.59 11.14 4.54
CA ALA A 169 18.95 12.41 3.90
C ALA A 169 18.79 13.61 4.85
N ASN A 170 18.00 13.47 5.93
CA ASN A 170 17.73 14.53 6.91
C ASN A 170 18.47 14.31 8.25
N SER A 171 19.34 13.29 8.34
CA SER A 171 20.15 12.96 9.51
C SER A 171 21.58 13.43 9.35
#